data_ecd7282679eb0dbd84de24c705eedac0
#
_entry.id   ecd7282679eb0dbd84de24c705eedac0
#
_cell.length_a   1.000
_cell.length_b   1.000
_cell.length_c   1.000
_cell.angle_alpha   90.00
_cell.angle_beta   90.00
_cell.angle_gamma   90.00
#
_symmetry.space_group_name_H-M   'P 1'
#
loop_
_entity.id
_entity.type
_entity.pdbx_description
1 polymer ?
#
loop_
_entity_poly.entity_id
_entity_poly.type
_entity_poly.pdbx_seq_one_letter_code
_entity_poly.pdbx_strand_id
1 'polypeptide(L)'
;MIHVGNLGLDQLDIDDILFNVLKLSDYWIKRLEVPFYTLGRNAYMDGKTPEYFKESKILNPKLVDHFKDLYVNVQVYLTHLIGEQVYLNHEFAYPSFHIFESDPVFLNYPSNWHKDYPYETLGLKNDTSSSFTVVIDIPKSGAGLEYIDGEEKYLAYNVGDIIFHKGNFLHNIARLKEYVAGEYRITLQGHIIRHNDRLIMYW
;
A
#
# COMPACT_ATOMS: atom_id res chain seq x y z
N MET A 1 11.61 5.64 -12.62
CA MET A 1 12.66 5.30 -11.63
C MET A 1 11.95 4.84 -10.36
N ILE A 2 12.36 3.69 -9.84
CA ILE A 2 11.93 3.15 -8.55
C ILE A 2 13.00 3.49 -7.51
N HIS A 3 12.58 3.84 -6.30
CA HIS A 3 13.47 4.06 -5.16
C HIS A 3 13.10 3.05 -4.07
N VAL A 4 14.11 2.43 -3.49
CA VAL A 4 13.97 1.49 -2.38
C VAL A 4 14.79 2.00 -1.20
N GLY A 5 14.16 2.08 -0.06
CA GLY A 5 14.78 2.42 1.20
C GLY A 5 14.28 1.53 2.32
N ASN A 6 14.68 1.79 3.54
CA ASN A 6 14.25 1.03 4.71
C ASN A 6 13.79 1.99 5.81
N LEU A 7 12.68 1.69 6.47
CA LEU A 7 12.11 2.51 7.55
C LEU A 7 12.78 2.29 8.90
N GLY A 8 13.69 1.30 9.02
CA GLY A 8 14.34 0.98 10.28
C GLY A 8 13.43 0.36 11.32
N LEU A 9 12.34 -0.29 10.89
CA LEU A 9 11.41 -0.99 11.78
C LEU A 9 12.12 -2.22 12.36
N ASP A 10 12.09 -2.35 13.67
CA ASP A 10 12.60 -3.54 14.35
C ASP A 10 11.51 -4.64 14.44
N GLN A 11 11.85 -5.79 15.02
CA GLN A 11 10.91 -6.91 15.11
C GLN A 11 9.71 -6.58 16.01
N LEU A 12 9.88 -5.75 17.05
CA LEU A 12 8.78 -5.36 17.92
C LEU A 12 7.81 -4.42 17.21
N ASP A 13 8.33 -3.50 16.40
CA ASP A 13 7.51 -2.63 15.55
C ASP A 13 6.66 -3.47 14.57
N ILE A 14 7.28 -4.45 13.92
CA ILE A 14 6.60 -5.34 12.97
C ILE A 14 5.53 -6.17 13.67
N ASP A 15 5.83 -6.76 14.82
CA ASP A 15 4.88 -7.58 15.58
C ASP A 15 3.68 -6.75 16.05
N ASP A 16 3.89 -5.50 16.50
CA ASP A 16 2.82 -4.58 16.88
C ASP A 16 1.95 -4.19 15.68
N ILE A 17 2.57 -3.87 14.54
CA ILE A 17 1.84 -3.58 13.30
C ILE A 17 0.97 -4.77 12.89
N LEU A 18 1.51 -5.98 12.87
CA LEU A 18 0.79 -7.20 12.49
C LEU A 18 -0.37 -7.47 13.47
N PHE A 19 -0.13 -7.35 14.78
CA PHE A 19 -1.17 -7.49 15.78
C PHE A 19 -2.32 -6.49 15.54
N ASN A 20 -2.02 -5.23 15.26
CA ASN A 20 -3.01 -4.19 15.01
C ASN A 20 -3.75 -4.39 13.66
N VAL A 21 -3.08 -4.87 12.61
CA VAL A 21 -3.74 -5.26 11.34
C VAL A 21 -4.78 -6.35 11.59
N LEU A 22 -4.43 -7.40 12.35
CA LEU A 22 -5.33 -8.50 12.70
C LEU A 22 -6.48 -8.04 13.61
N LYS A 23 -6.20 -7.18 14.57
CA LYS A 23 -7.21 -6.59 15.48
C LYS A 23 -8.27 -5.79 14.74
N LEU A 24 -7.93 -5.22 13.60
CA LEU A 24 -8.86 -4.47 12.75
C LEU A 24 -9.49 -5.34 11.63
N SER A 25 -9.48 -6.66 11.75
CA SER A 25 -10.01 -7.59 10.75
C SER A 25 -11.49 -7.38 10.41
N ASP A 26 -12.31 -6.84 11.32
CA ASP A 26 -13.70 -6.46 11.06
C ASP A 26 -13.84 -5.36 9.96
N TYR A 27 -12.76 -4.64 9.66
CA TYR A 27 -12.69 -3.63 8.61
C TYR A 27 -12.02 -4.14 7.32
N TRP A 28 -11.67 -5.44 7.26
CA TRP A 28 -11.13 -6.01 6.04
C TRP A 28 -12.21 -6.17 4.99
N ILE A 29 -11.94 -5.68 3.82
CA ILE A 29 -12.83 -5.81 2.66
C ILE A 29 -12.22 -6.82 1.71
N LYS A 30 -12.90 -7.96 1.51
CA LYS A 30 -12.48 -8.95 0.52
C LYS A 30 -12.57 -8.34 -0.88
N ARG A 31 -11.51 -8.52 -1.64
CA ARG A 31 -11.40 -8.03 -3.01
C ARG A 31 -11.35 -9.21 -3.96
N LEU A 32 -12.10 -9.13 -5.03
CA LEU A 32 -12.19 -10.23 -6.01
C LEU A 32 -12.65 -11.55 -5.37
N GLU A 33 -12.60 -12.63 -6.15
CA GLU A 33 -12.95 -13.99 -5.68
C GLU A 33 -11.73 -14.76 -5.15
N VAL A 34 -10.68 -14.04 -4.72
CA VAL A 34 -9.43 -14.59 -4.20
C VAL A 34 -9.18 -14.09 -2.77
N PRO A 35 -8.35 -14.76 -1.96
CA PRO A 35 -8.05 -14.34 -0.59
C PRO A 35 -7.11 -13.11 -0.56
N PHE A 36 -7.59 -12.05 -1.16
CA PHE A 36 -7.01 -10.70 -1.14
C PHE A 36 -7.97 -9.76 -0.44
N TYR A 37 -7.46 -9.05 0.55
CA TYR A 37 -8.22 -8.10 1.37
C TYR A 37 -7.52 -6.75 1.39
N THR A 38 -8.32 -5.71 1.62
CA THR A 38 -7.81 -4.38 1.97
C THR A 38 -8.37 -4.00 3.35
N LEU A 39 -7.55 -3.38 4.18
CA LEU A 39 -8.03 -2.79 5.44
C LEU A 39 -8.68 -1.45 5.10
N GLY A 40 -10.01 -1.48 4.94
CA GLY A 40 -10.81 -0.35 4.48
C GLY A 40 -10.85 -0.18 2.95
N ARG A 41 -11.45 0.93 2.51
CA ARG A 41 -11.61 1.28 1.11
C ARG A 41 -10.40 2.03 0.57
N ASN A 42 -10.17 1.88 -0.72
CA ASN A 42 -9.09 2.58 -1.42
C ASN A 42 -9.62 3.36 -2.64
N ALA A 43 -8.89 4.38 -3.07
CA ALA A 43 -9.31 5.27 -4.14
C ALA A 43 -9.49 4.55 -5.48
N TYR A 44 -8.59 3.64 -5.85
CA TYR A 44 -8.61 3.03 -7.18
C TYR A 44 -9.76 2.03 -7.39
N MET A 45 -10.26 1.39 -6.32
CA MET A 45 -11.41 0.48 -6.39
C MET A 45 -12.73 1.17 -6.02
N ASP A 46 -12.70 2.08 -5.05
CA ASP A 46 -13.90 2.60 -4.39
C ASP A 46 -14.08 4.12 -4.54
N GLY A 47 -13.09 4.87 -5.05
CA GLY A 47 -13.03 6.33 -5.00
C GLY A 47 -14.20 7.08 -5.65
N LYS A 48 -14.97 6.42 -6.53
CA LYS A 48 -16.18 7.00 -7.15
C LYS A 48 -17.44 6.79 -6.30
N THR A 49 -17.36 6.07 -5.19
CA THR A 49 -18.53 5.70 -4.38
C THR A 49 -18.67 6.59 -3.14
N PRO A 50 -19.92 6.92 -2.73
CA PRO A 50 -20.12 7.63 -1.46
C PRO A 50 -19.58 6.88 -0.25
N GLU A 51 -19.55 5.54 -0.30
CA GLU A 51 -19.04 4.66 0.73
C GLU A 51 -17.56 4.89 1.00
N TYR A 52 -16.76 5.17 -0.04
CA TYR A 52 -15.33 5.51 0.12
C TYR A 52 -15.15 6.65 1.13
N PHE A 53 -15.84 7.77 0.92
CA PHE A 53 -15.71 8.95 1.80
C PHE A 53 -16.33 8.73 3.18
N LYS A 54 -17.45 8.01 3.25
CA LYS A 54 -18.15 7.73 4.51
C LYS A 54 -17.33 6.81 5.41
N GLU A 55 -16.86 5.71 4.87
CA GLU A 55 -16.11 4.70 5.64
C GLU A 55 -14.70 5.17 5.98
N SER A 56 -14.05 5.95 5.11
CA SER A 56 -12.76 6.57 5.40
C SER A 56 -12.81 7.47 6.65
N LYS A 57 -13.87 8.27 6.80
CA LYS A 57 -14.07 9.11 8.00
C LYS A 57 -14.19 8.30 9.30
N ILE A 58 -14.70 7.08 9.21
CA ILE A 58 -14.84 6.17 10.37
C ILE A 58 -13.52 5.46 10.65
N LEU A 59 -12.82 5.02 9.60
CA LEU A 59 -11.62 4.20 9.74
C LEU A 59 -10.36 5.03 10.01
N ASN A 60 -10.20 6.20 9.38
CA ASN A 60 -9.00 7.03 9.53
C ASN A 60 -8.57 7.29 10.99
N PRO A 61 -9.49 7.67 11.93
CA PRO A 61 -9.11 7.81 13.35
C PRO A 61 -8.55 6.51 13.95
N LYS A 62 -9.16 5.37 13.61
CA LYS A 62 -8.71 4.06 14.11
C LYS A 62 -7.33 3.70 13.55
N LEU A 63 -7.09 3.99 12.27
CA LEU A 63 -5.77 3.78 11.68
C LEU A 63 -4.70 4.63 12.38
N VAL A 64 -5.01 5.90 12.70
CA VAL A 64 -4.07 6.74 13.47
C VAL A 64 -3.85 6.19 14.87
N ASP A 65 -4.90 5.77 15.57
CA ASP A 65 -4.78 5.22 16.93
C ASP A 65 -3.92 3.96 16.98
N HIS A 66 -3.97 3.12 15.95
CA HIS A 66 -3.24 1.85 15.90
C HIS A 66 -1.89 1.91 15.19
N PHE A 67 -1.68 2.85 14.26
CA PHE A 67 -0.48 2.90 13.40
C PHE A 67 0.20 4.27 13.40
N LYS A 68 0.04 5.05 14.48
CA LYS A 68 0.56 6.42 14.57
C LYS A 68 2.05 6.50 14.23
N ASP A 69 2.86 5.65 14.86
CA ASP A 69 4.31 5.69 14.72
C ASP A 69 4.74 5.26 13.31
N LEU A 70 4.07 4.27 12.73
CA LEU A 70 4.26 3.89 11.32
C LEU A 70 3.96 5.05 10.37
N TYR A 71 2.83 5.76 10.57
CA TYR A 71 2.51 6.93 9.74
C TYR A 71 3.54 8.05 9.88
N VAL A 72 4.01 8.31 11.10
CA VAL A 72 5.05 9.32 11.34
C VAL A 72 6.35 8.93 10.61
N ASN A 73 6.79 7.68 10.73
CA ASN A 73 7.99 7.17 10.06
C ASN A 73 7.87 7.28 8.54
N VAL A 74 6.75 6.85 7.96
CA VAL A 74 6.48 6.96 6.52
C VAL A 74 6.47 8.42 6.08
N GLN A 75 5.78 9.29 6.82
CA GLN A 75 5.68 10.72 6.50
C GLN A 75 7.03 11.41 6.53
N VAL A 76 7.84 11.15 7.55
CA VAL A 76 9.20 11.70 7.68
C VAL A 76 10.08 11.23 6.54
N TYR A 77 10.07 9.92 6.27
CA TYR A 77 10.85 9.33 5.19
C TYR A 77 10.50 9.95 3.82
N LEU A 78 9.21 10.00 3.48
CA LEU A 78 8.73 10.55 2.21
C LEU A 78 8.99 12.05 2.09
N THR A 79 8.84 12.81 3.18
CA THR A 79 9.20 14.23 3.25
C THR A 79 10.67 14.45 2.92
N HIS A 80 11.56 13.64 3.50
CA HIS A 80 12.99 13.70 3.23
C HIS A 80 13.32 13.31 1.79
N LEU A 81 12.74 12.23 1.30
CA LEU A 81 12.96 11.72 -0.05
C LEU A 81 12.52 12.70 -1.14
N ILE A 82 11.35 13.34 -0.95
CA ILE A 82 10.76 14.27 -1.93
C ILE A 82 11.34 15.68 -1.77
N GLY A 83 11.84 16.04 -0.58
CA GLY A 83 12.33 17.38 -0.26
C GLY A 83 11.21 18.38 0.04
N GLU A 84 9.98 17.92 0.26
CA GLU A 84 8.81 18.74 0.60
C GLU A 84 7.94 18.00 1.61
N GLN A 85 7.32 18.74 2.53
CA GLN A 85 6.47 18.18 3.58
C GLN A 85 5.27 17.43 3.00
N VAL A 86 5.10 16.17 3.41
CA VAL A 86 3.97 15.31 3.06
C VAL A 86 2.99 15.23 4.24
N TYR A 87 1.70 15.26 3.98
CA TYR A 87 0.65 15.28 5.00
C TYR A 87 -0.37 14.14 4.80
N LEU A 88 -0.96 13.66 5.89
CA LEU A 88 -2.24 12.93 5.85
C LEU A 88 -3.37 13.93 5.58
N ASN A 89 -4.33 13.57 4.74
CA ASN A 89 -5.50 14.41 4.45
C ASN A 89 -6.79 13.69 4.87
N HIS A 90 -7.56 14.31 5.79
CA HIS A 90 -8.80 13.75 6.33
C HIS A 90 -9.96 13.64 5.33
N GLU A 91 -9.84 14.27 4.16
CA GLU A 91 -10.85 14.19 3.11
C GLU A 91 -10.85 12.83 2.40
N PHE A 92 -9.72 12.10 2.42
CA PHE A 92 -9.52 10.84 1.73
C PHE A 92 -9.21 9.71 2.71
N ALA A 93 -9.28 8.46 2.24
CA ALA A 93 -8.77 7.32 2.98
C ALA A 93 -7.26 7.48 3.23
N TYR A 94 -6.82 7.17 4.43
CA TYR A 94 -5.40 7.14 4.76
C TYR A 94 -4.73 5.91 4.15
N PRO A 95 -3.41 5.96 3.87
CA PRO A 95 -2.65 4.79 3.50
C PRO A 95 -3.00 3.61 4.40
N SER A 96 -3.24 2.45 3.80
CA SER A 96 -3.69 1.30 4.56
C SER A 96 -3.17 -0.01 3.94
N PHE A 97 -3.68 -1.15 4.36
CA PHE A 97 -3.01 -2.42 4.12
C PHE A 97 -3.65 -3.23 3.00
N HIS A 98 -2.80 -3.74 2.12
CA HIS A 98 -3.08 -4.91 1.30
C HIS A 98 -2.69 -6.17 2.06
N ILE A 99 -3.59 -7.12 2.11
CA ILE A 99 -3.46 -8.36 2.85
C ILE A 99 -3.77 -9.51 1.89
N PHE A 100 -2.75 -10.23 1.50
CA PHE A 100 -2.87 -11.44 0.68
C PHE A 100 -2.58 -12.64 1.56
N GLU A 101 -3.59 -13.46 1.80
CA GLU A 101 -3.42 -14.76 2.43
C GLU A 101 -2.82 -15.72 1.40
N SER A 102 -1.80 -16.48 1.80
CA SER A 102 -1.18 -17.48 0.93
C SER A 102 -2.23 -18.50 0.49
N ASP A 103 -2.38 -18.66 -0.83
CA ASP A 103 -3.37 -19.55 -1.44
C ASP A 103 -2.82 -20.09 -2.77
N PRO A 104 -3.10 -21.36 -3.11
CA PRO A 104 -2.68 -21.95 -4.39
C PRO A 104 -3.10 -21.15 -5.63
N VAL A 105 -4.17 -20.37 -5.56
CA VAL A 105 -4.63 -19.52 -6.66
C VAL A 105 -3.55 -18.52 -7.10
N PHE A 106 -2.74 -18.02 -6.17
CA PHE A 106 -1.69 -17.03 -6.47
C PHE A 106 -0.44 -17.62 -7.12
N LEU A 107 -0.28 -18.95 -7.18
CA LEU A 107 0.80 -19.57 -7.94
C LEU A 107 0.65 -19.35 -9.45
N ASN A 108 -0.60 -19.28 -9.92
CA ASN A 108 -0.94 -19.17 -11.35
C ASN A 108 -1.84 -17.96 -11.64
N TYR A 109 -1.96 -17.02 -10.70
CA TYR A 109 -2.80 -15.85 -10.90
C TYR A 109 -2.28 -15.02 -12.09
N PRO A 110 -3.16 -14.58 -12.99
CA PRO A 110 -2.73 -13.78 -14.14
C PRO A 110 -2.02 -12.51 -13.69
N SER A 111 -0.92 -12.18 -14.35
CA SER A 111 -0.25 -10.91 -14.12
C SER A 111 -1.19 -9.75 -14.44
N ASN A 112 -1.29 -8.82 -13.52
CA ASN A 112 -2.11 -7.61 -13.66
C ASN A 112 -1.20 -6.38 -13.80
N TRP A 113 -0.58 -6.25 -14.97
CA TRP A 113 0.25 -5.10 -15.29
C TRP A 113 -0.55 -3.82 -15.33
N HIS A 114 -0.21 -2.86 -14.47
CA HIS A 114 -0.95 -1.61 -14.33
C HIS A 114 -0.05 -0.42 -13.99
N LYS A 115 -0.65 0.75 -14.05
CA LYS A 115 -0.09 2.02 -13.56
C LYS A 115 -1.04 2.59 -12.53
N ASP A 116 -0.49 3.30 -11.55
CA ASP A 116 -1.27 3.87 -10.45
C ASP A 116 -1.80 5.27 -10.80
N TYR A 117 -3.07 5.34 -11.15
CA TYR A 117 -3.79 6.59 -11.37
C TYR A 117 -5.02 6.74 -10.45
N PRO A 118 -4.92 6.44 -9.14
CA PRO A 118 -6.10 6.48 -8.24
C PRO A 118 -6.69 7.88 -8.10
N TYR A 119 -5.92 8.93 -8.33
CA TYR A 119 -6.40 10.31 -8.32
C TYR A 119 -7.49 10.57 -9.38
N GLU A 120 -7.48 9.85 -10.51
CA GLU A 120 -8.51 9.97 -11.55
C GLU A 120 -9.88 9.53 -11.04
N THR A 121 -9.92 8.51 -10.19
CA THR A 121 -11.18 8.03 -9.59
C THR A 121 -11.78 9.03 -8.61
N LEU A 122 -10.95 9.88 -8.01
CA LEU A 122 -11.36 10.97 -7.12
C LEU A 122 -11.67 12.28 -7.88
N GLY A 123 -11.51 12.29 -9.20
CA GLY A 123 -11.69 13.50 -10.02
C GLY A 123 -10.58 14.54 -9.84
N LEU A 124 -9.46 14.13 -9.26
CA LEU A 124 -8.30 15.01 -9.07
C LEU A 124 -7.45 15.05 -10.34
N LYS A 125 -6.94 16.22 -10.68
CA LYS A 125 -6.03 16.40 -11.83
C LYS A 125 -4.61 16.50 -11.29
N ASN A 126 -3.76 15.56 -11.66
CA ASN A 126 -2.34 15.65 -11.30
C ASN A 126 -1.48 14.76 -12.20
N ASP A 127 -0.40 15.32 -12.71
CA ASP A 127 0.64 14.67 -13.48
C ASP A 127 1.86 14.24 -12.64
N THR A 128 1.85 14.56 -11.34
CA THR A 128 2.96 14.31 -10.41
C THR A 128 2.66 13.22 -9.37
N SER A 129 1.62 12.40 -9.58
CA SER A 129 1.28 11.35 -8.62
C SER A 129 2.42 10.35 -8.45
N SER A 130 2.58 9.87 -7.23
CA SER A 130 3.53 8.84 -6.86
C SER A 130 2.85 7.82 -5.96
N SER A 131 3.41 6.63 -5.90
CA SER A 131 2.94 5.54 -5.05
C SER A 131 4.05 5.06 -4.15
N PHE A 132 3.69 4.56 -2.99
CA PHE A 132 4.61 3.90 -2.09
C PHE A 132 4.01 2.63 -1.49
N THR A 133 4.90 1.70 -1.20
CA THR A 133 4.60 0.42 -0.55
C THR A 133 5.58 0.23 0.59
N VAL A 134 5.08 -0.02 1.81
CA VAL A 134 5.90 -0.47 2.94
C VAL A 134 5.64 -1.97 3.14
N VAL A 135 6.71 -2.75 3.18
CA VAL A 135 6.65 -4.20 3.35
C VAL A 135 6.59 -4.54 4.83
N ILE A 136 5.51 -5.17 5.29
CA ILE A 136 5.29 -5.51 6.69
C ILE A 136 5.49 -7.01 6.94
N ASP A 137 4.94 -7.85 6.05
CA ASP A 137 5.09 -9.30 6.14
C ASP A 137 5.18 -9.91 4.75
N ILE A 138 5.93 -10.99 4.62
CA ILE A 138 6.10 -11.73 3.37
C ILE A 138 6.10 -13.23 3.64
N PRO A 139 5.58 -14.05 2.71
CA PRO A 139 5.72 -15.49 2.77
C PRO A 139 7.21 -15.91 2.77
N LYS A 140 7.55 -17.03 3.41
CA LYS A 140 8.92 -17.58 3.43
C LYS A 140 9.50 -17.85 2.04
N SER A 141 8.64 -18.17 1.07
CA SER A 141 9.01 -18.31 -0.34
C SER A 141 9.38 -16.97 -1.01
N GLY A 142 9.18 -15.86 -0.31
CA GLY A 142 9.44 -14.50 -0.77
C GLY A 142 8.25 -13.87 -1.49
N ALA A 143 8.33 -12.56 -1.66
CA ALA A 143 7.39 -11.74 -2.43
C ALA A 143 8.15 -10.64 -3.16
N GLY A 144 7.50 -9.93 -4.05
CA GLY A 144 8.16 -8.87 -4.80
C GLY A 144 7.25 -8.12 -5.74
N LEU A 145 7.86 -7.22 -6.49
CA LEU A 145 7.27 -6.41 -7.54
C LEU A 145 7.97 -6.72 -8.87
N GLU A 146 7.20 -7.04 -9.89
CA GLU A 146 7.65 -7.05 -11.28
C GLU A 146 7.40 -5.67 -11.90
N TYR A 147 8.32 -5.17 -12.70
CA TYR A 147 8.18 -3.84 -13.30
C TYR A 147 8.92 -3.72 -14.63
N ILE A 148 8.54 -2.72 -15.43
CA ILE A 148 9.16 -2.42 -16.72
C ILE A 148 10.04 -1.17 -16.60
N ASP A 149 11.32 -1.33 -16.87
CA ASP A 149 12.30 -0.24 -16.98
C ASP A 149 13.25 -0.55 -18.16
N GLY A 150 12.74 -0.33 -19.37
CA GLY A 150 13.37 -0.79 -20.62
C GLY A 150 13.13 -2.28 -20.88
N GLU A 151 13.31 -3.10 -19.88
CA GLU A 151 13.03 -4.55 -19.86
C GLU A 151 12.24 -4.90 -18.61
N GLU A 152 11.73 -6.13 -18.53
CA GLU A 152 11.07 -6.66 -17.35
C GLU A 152 12.10 -6.94 -16.26
N LYS A 153 11.84 -6.44 -15.05
CA LYS A 153 12.70 -6.56 -13.86
C LYS A 153 11.89 -7.04 -12.68
N TYR A 154 12.58 -7.66 -11.74
CA TYR A 154 12.02 -8.12 -10.47
C TYR A 154 12.72 -7.43 -9.30
N LEU A 155 11.93 -6.90 -8.36
CA LEU A 155 12.38 -6.36 -7.09
C LEU A 155 11.88 -7.27 -5.96
N ALA A 156 12.79 -7.97 -5.28
CA ALA A 156 12.45 -8.72 -4.08
C ALA A 156 12.05 -7.77 -2.94
N TYR A 157 11.03 -8.15 -2.18
CA TYR A 157 10.63 -7.47 -0.97
C TYR A 157 11.44 -7.94 0.23
N ASN A 158 11.84 -7.01 1.10
CA ASN A 158 12.32 -7.30 2.45
C ASN A 158 11.44 -6.57 3.45
N VAL A 159 11.19 -7.19 4.60
CA VAL A 159 10.40 -6.58 5.68
C VAL A 159 11.08 -5.28 6.15
N GLY A 160 10.30 -4.23 6.34
CA GLY A 160 10.77 -2.89 6.67
C GLY A 160 11.15 -2.01 5.47
N ASP A 161 11.24 -2.57 4.25
CA ASP A 161 11.50 -1.77 3.06
C ASP A 161 10.31 -0.85 2.72
N ILE A 162 10.64 0.35 2.26
CA ILE A 162 9.72 1.27 1.61
C ILE A 162 10.11 1.44 0.15
N ILE A 163 9.17 1.14 -0.75
CA ILE A 163 9.34 1.22 -2.19
C ILE A 163 8.53 2.41 -2.68
N PHE A 164 9.18 3.32 -3.39
CA PHE A 164 8.55 4.54 -3.91
C PHE A 164 8.77 4.64 -5.42
N HIS A 165 7.71 4.98 -6.16
CA HIS A 165 7.79 5.18 -7.62
C HIS A 165 6.76 6.21 -8.10
N LYS A 166 6.95 6.73 -9.31
CA LYS A 166 5.94 7.57 -9.97
C LYS A 166 4.71 6.75 -10.36
N GLY A 167 3.51 7.35 -10.32
CA GLY A 167 2.26 6.67 -10.64
C GLY A 167 2.19 6.09 -12.06
N ASN A 168 2.90 6.68 -13.04
CA ASN A 168 2.95 6.18 -14.41
C ASN A 168 3.91 4.97 -14.62
N PHE A 169 4.45 4.42 -13.56
CA PHE A 169 5.35 3.28 -13.57
C PHE A 169 4.57 1.98 -13.80
N LEU A 170 4.90 1.25 -14.88
CA LEU A 170 4.22 -0.01 -15.20
C LEU A 170 4.76 -1.13 -14.34
N HIS A 171 3.90 -1.73 -13.52
CA HIS A 171 4.29 -2.76 -12.58
C HIS A 171 3.17 -3.79 -12.36
N ASN A 172 3.55 -4.86 -11.69
CA ASN A 172 2.69 -5.96 -11.30
C ASN A 172 3.18 -6.57 -9.98
N ILE A 173 2.28 -7.06 -9.16
CA ILE A 173 2.64 -7.84 -7.98
C ILE A 173 3.15 -9.20 -8.45
N ALA A 174 4.37 -9.58 -8.04
CA ALA A 174 4.93 -10.88 -8.39
C ALA A 174 4.08 -12.03 -7.84
N ARG A 175 4.01 -13.12 -8.61
CA ARG A 175 3.31 -14.34 -8.22
C ARG A 175 3.93 -14.97 -6.98
N LEU A 176 3.10 -15.68 -6.23
CA LEU A 176 3.58 -16.53 -5.15
C LEU A 176 4.45 -17.66 -5.75
N LYS A 177 5.60 -17.91 -5.15
CA LYS A 177 6.51 -18.98 -5.61
C LYS A 177 6.13 -20.35 -5.07
N GLU A 178 5.62 -20.35 -3.84
CA GLU A 178 5.22 -21.55 -3.11
C GLU A 178 4.03 -21.22 -2.22
N TYR A 179 3.11 -22.16 -2.08
CA TYR A 179 1.99 -22.05 -1.17
C TYR A 179 2.35 -22.65 0.19
N VAL A 180 2.16 -21.87 1.24
CA VAL A 180 2.23 -22.33 2.63
C VAL A 180 1.02 -21.77 3.38
N ALA A 181 0.20 -22.65 3.93
CA ALA A 181 -1.01 -22.25 4.64
C ALA A 181 -0.69 -21.39 5.86
N GLY A 182 -1.46 -20.33 6.07
CA GLY A 182 -1.32 -19.41 7.21
C GLY A 182 -0.22 -18.36 7.05
N GLU A 183 0.47 -18.30 5.91
CA GLU A 183 1.37 -17.21 5.59
C GLU A 183 0.62 -16.07 4.89
N TYR A 184 1.11 -14.86 5.08
CA TYR A 184 0.55 -13.65 4.48
C TYR A 184 1.62 -12.85 3.75
N ARG A 185 1.19 -12.07 2.78
CA ARG A 185 1.90 -10.89 2.33
C ARG A 185 1.10 -9.67 2.77
N ILE A 186 1.65 -8.87 3.66
CA ILE A 186 1.02 -7.67 4.19
C ILE A 186 1.90 -6.47 3.84
N THR A 187 1.30 -5.50 3.15
CA THR A 187 1.99 -4.26 2.78
C THR A 187 1.11 -3.06 3.09
N LEU A 188 1.68 -2.00 3.68
CA LEU A 188 1.03 -0.70 3.72
C LEU A 188 1.17 -0.06 2.34
N GLN A 189 0.06 0.41 1.79
CA GLN A 189 -0.01 1.05 0.47
C GLN A 189 -0.48 2.49 0.60
N GLY A 190 0.03 3.36 -0.25
CA GLY A 190 -0.45 4.71 -0.34
C GLY A 190 0.03 5.43 -1.58
N HIS A 191 -0.64 6.53 -1.88
CA HIS A 191 -0.34 7.40 -3.00
C HIS A 191 -0.05 8.80 -2.52
N ILE A 192 0.73 9.55 -3.28
CA ILE A 192 1.05 10.96 -3.01
C ILE A 192 0.60 11.78 -4.20
N ILE A 193 -0.06 12.90 -3.90
CA ILE A 193 -0.52 13.86 -4.90
C ILE A 193 -0.40 15.28 -4.34
N ARG A 194 -0.26 16.27 -5.22
CA ARG A 194 -0.43 17.65 -4.85
C ARG A 194 -1.91 18.02 -4.85
N HIS A 195 -2.41 18.44 -3.72
CA HIS A 195 -3.79 18.89 -3.52
C HIS A 195 -3.82 20.15 -2.66
N ASN A 196 -4.46 21.23 -3.15
CA ASN A 196 -4.51 22.53 -2.46
C ASN A 196 -3.13 23.00 -1.99
N ASP A 197 -2.14 23.00 -2.91
CA ASP A 197 -0.74 23.41 -2.69
C ASP A 197 0.04 22.62 -1.64
N ARG A 198 -0.47 21.45 -1.22
CA ARG A 198 0.21 20.53 -0.29
C ARG A 198 0.40 19.16 -0.92
N LEU A 199 1.51 18.51 -0.58
CA LEU A 199 1.65 17.10 -0.86
C LEU A 199 0.89 16.30 0.19
N ILE A 200 -0.08 15.53 -0.26
CA ILE A 200 -0.88 14.67 0.62
C ILE A 200 -0.64 13.21 0.29
N MET A 201 -0.63 12.36 1.31
CA MET A 201 -0.71 10.92 1.13
C MET A 201 -2.12 10.42 1.43
N TYR A 202 -2.58 9.49 0.59
CA TYR A 202 -3.93 8.94 0.62
C TYR A 202 -3.94 7.52 0.04
N TRP A 203 -5.08 6.86 0.12
CA TRP A 203 -5.23 5.50 -0.43
C TRP A 203 -6.53 5.25 -1.14
#